data_20c49296dda02b0d2763e6f243c747f6
#
_entry.id   20c49296dda02b0d2763e6f243c747f6
#
_cell.length_a   1.000
_cell.length_b   1.000
_cell.length_c   1.000
_cell.angle_alpha   90.00
_cell.angle_beta   90.00
_cell.angle_gamma   90.00
#
_symmetry.space_group_name_H-M   'P 1'
#
loop_
_entity.id
_entity.type
_entity.pdbx_description
1 polymer ?
#
loop_
_entity_poly.entity_id
_entity_poly.type
_entity_poly.pdbx_seq_one_letter_code
_entity_poly.pdbx_strand_id
1 'polypeptide(L)'
;YDWSREVQTSDPNYYKWTQWIFKQLFDSYYCTSQDKAVQILELILDFEKNGNKQSNAVCDENTPEFSASEWNNFSEKKQEKILLNYRLSFLSDTWVNWCEGLGTVLANDEVKDGISERGGFPVEQKLMKQWSLRITAYADRLISGLDTVDWSESIKEIQKNWIGKSKGASVSFKVENSEDRIEVFTTRPDTIFGVNFMVLSPEHELVEKLTTSDQKVDVETYV
;
A
#
# COMPACT_ATOMS: atom_id res chain seq x y z
N TYR A 1 40.58 10.65 -1.13
CA TYR A 1 39.57 9.73 -1.70
C TYR A 1 40.24 8.83 -2.74
N ASP A 2 39.77 7.57 -2.80
CA ASP A 2 40.22 6.61 -3.83
C ASP A 2 39.20 6.58 -4.98
N TRP A 3 39.44 7.33 -6.02
CA TRP A 3 38.57 7.44 -7.19
C TRP A 3 38.49 6.16 -8.03
N SER A 4 39.37 5.18 -7.81
CA SER A 4 39.30 3.88 -8.48
C SER A 4 38.10 3.04 -7.97
N ARG A 5 37.52 3.46 -6.86
CA ARG A 5 36.34 2.81 -6.20
C ARG A 5 35.08 3.63 -6.32
N GLU A 6 34.98 4.48 -7.31
CA GLU A 6 33.76 5.22 -7.61
C GLU A 6 32.62 4.26 -7.97
N VAL A 7 31.44 4.54 -7.44
CA VAL A 7 30.21 3.78 -7.70
C VAL A 7 29.17 4.70 -8.34
N GLN A 8 28.70 4.32 -9.52
CA GLN A 8 27.63 5.00 -10.22
C GLN A 8 26.38 4.14 -10.22
N THR A 9 25.34 4.58 -9.53
CA THR A 9 24.08 3.82 -9.38
C THR A 9 23.29 3.65 -10.69
N SER A 10 23.55 4.51 -11.68
CA SER A 10 23.00 4.42 -13.05
C SER A 10 23.78 3.49 -13.98
N ASP A 11 24.90 2.90 -13.52
CA ASP A 11 25.65 1.91 -14.30
C ASP A 11 24.88 0.58 -14.36
N PRO A 12 24.67 -0.02 -15.55
CA PRO A 12 24.03 -1.32 -15.69
C PRO A 12 24.67 -2.43 -14.85
N ASN A 13 25.99 -2.41 -14.65
CA ASN A 13 26.68 -3.35 -13.79
C ASN A 13 26.33 -3.21 -12.32
N TYR A 14 25.90 -2.01 -11.90
CA TYR A 14 25.42 -1.74 -10.56
C TYR A 14 23.93 -2.09 -10.42
N TYR A 15 23.04 -1.47 -11.21
CA TYR A 15 21.61 -1.61 -11.02
C TYR A 15 21.03 -2.99 -11.41
N LYS A 16 21.78 -3.82 -12.16
CA LYS A 16 21.36 -5.21 -12.42
C LYS A 16 21.03 -6.00 -11.14
N TRP A 17 21.71 -5.69 -10.04
CA TRP A 17 21.46 -6.33 -8.74
C TRP A 17 20.15 -5.86 -8.10
N THR A 18 19.82 -4.58 -8.24
CA THR A 18 18.51 -4.04 -7.84
C THR A 18 17.38 -4.69 -8.63
N GLN A 19 17.57 -4.86 -9.95
CA GLN A 19 16.62 -5.56 -10.80
C GLN A 19 16.49 -7.05 -10.43
N TRP A 20 17.61 -7.69 -10.08
CA TRP A 20 17.59 -9.08 -9.64
C TRP A 20 16.81 -9.23 -8.33
N ILE A 21 17.04 -8.37 -7.34
CA ILE A 21 16.28 -8.35 -6.08
C ILE A 21 14.79 -8.14 -6.34
N PHE A 22 14.44 -7.18 -7.21
CA PHE A 22 13.07 -6.94 -7.60
C PHE A 22 12.41 -8.20 -8.18
N LYS A 23 13.09 -8.91 -9.06
CA LYS A 23 12.59 -10.18 -9.63
C LYS A 23 12.38 -11.23 -8.54
N GLN A 24 13.29 -11.37 -7.56
CA GLN A 24 13.10 -12.30 -6.45
C GLN A 24 11.82 -11.96 -5.66
N LEU A 25 11.57 -10.68 -5.39
CA LEU A 25 10.36 -10.24 -4.71
C LEU A 25 9.11 -10.44 -5.56
N PHE A 26 9.19 -10.20 -6.87
CA PHE A 26 8.08 -10.43 -7.80
C PHE A 26 7.70 -11.91 -7.90
N ASP A 27 8.67 -12.80 -7.86
CA ASP A 27 8.48 -14.25 -7.92
C ASP A 27 8.21 -14.87 -6.54
N SER A 28 7.86 -14.05 -5.53
CA SER A 28 7.62 -14.50 -4.17
C SER A 28 6.33 -13.90 -3.59
N TYR A 29 5.75 -14.63 -2.63
CA TYR A 29 4.70 -14.16 -1.72
C TYR A 29 5.14 -14.36 -0.27
N TYR A 30 4.48 -13.70 0.69
CA TYR A 30 4.74 -13.91 2.11
C TYR A 30 3.81 -14.98 2.68
N CYS A 31 4.38 -16.05 3.21
CA CYS A 31 3.65 -17.13 3.87
C CYS A 31 3.64 -16.90 5.39
N THR A 32 2.45 -16.66 5.97
CA THR A 32 2.31 -16.40 7.40
C THR A 32 2.62 -17.60 8.28
N SER A 33 2.32 -18.83 7.83
CA SER A 33 2.61 -20.04 8.59
C SER A 33 4.09 -20.41 8.62
N GLN A 34 4.87 -19.98 7.60
CA GLN A 34 6.31 -20.16 7.54
C GLN A 34 7.11 -18.93 7.99
N ASP A 35 6.42 -17.81 8.21
CA ASP A 35 6.99 -16.50 8.57
C ASP A 35 8.13 -16.04 7.63
N LYS A 36 7.97 -16.27 6.32
CA LYS A 36 8.97 -15.94 5.29
C LYS A 36 8.40 -15.80 3.89
N ALA A 37 9.21 -15.21 3.00
CA ALA A 37 8.96 -15.25 1.57
C ALA A 37 9.09 -16.67 1.02
N VAL A 38 8.16 -17.07 0.15
CA VAL A 38 8.10 -18.36 -0.53
C VAL A 38 7.87 -18.11 -2.03
N GLN A 39 8.31 -19.03 -2.88
CA GLN A 39 8.16 -18.90 -4.32
C GLN A 39 6.69 -18.89 -4.74
N ILE A 40 6.32 -17.97 -5.61
CA ILE A 40 4.93 -17.80 -6.08
C ILE A 40 4.36 -19.06 -6.73
N LEU A 41 5.22 -19.90 -7.30
CA LEU A 41 4.81 -21.19 -7.91
C LEU A 41 4.17 -22.13 -6.88
N GLU A 42 4.65 -22.13 -5.63
CA GLU A 42 4.04 -22.94 -4.57
C GLU A 42 2.60 -22.51 -4.28
N LEU A 43 2.36 -21.19 -4.32
CA LEU A 43 1.02 -20.63 -4.16
C LEU A 43 0.10 -21.00 -5.34
N ILE A 44 0.61 -20.96 -6.57
CA ILE A 44 -0.13 -21.36 -7.76
C ILE A 44 -0.58 -22.81 -7.63
N LEU A 45 0.33 -23.70 -7.25
CA LEU A 45 0.04 -25.13 -7.04
C LEU A 45 -0.96 -25.38 -5.91
N ASP A 46 -0.95 -24.54 -4.89
CA ASP A 46 -1.96 -24.58 -3.81
C ASP A 46 -3.33 -24.12 -4.32
N PHE A 47 -3.40 -23.04 -5.09
CA PHE A 47 -4.64 -22.54 -5.69
C PHE A 47 -5.28 -23.54 -6.65
N GLU A 48 -4.47 -24.26 -7.44
CA GLU A 48 -4.95 -25.32 -8.33
C GLU A 48 -5.66 -26.46 -7.58
N LYS A 49 -5.26 -26.73 -6.34
CA LYS A 49 -5.79 -27.81 -5.51
C LYS A 49 -6.88 -27.37 -4.55
N ASN A 50 -6.74 -26.22 -3.93
CA ASN A 50 -7.49 -25.83 -2.75
C ASN A 50 -8.26 -24.49 -2.93
N GLY A 51 -7.93 -23.68 -3.96
CA GLY A 51 -8.38 -22.31 -4.04
C GLY A 51 -7.66 -21.43 -3.00
N ASN A 52 -8.20 -20.24 -2.71
CA ASN A 52 -7.50 -19.30 -1.81
C ASN A 52 -8.14 -19.11 -0.42
N LYS A 53 -9.30 -19.69 -0.13
CA LYS A 53 -10.04 -19.47 1.13
C LYS A 53 -9.26 -19.81 2.41
N GLN A 54 -8.37 -20.78 2.34
CA GLN A 54 -7.56 -21.25 3.47
C GLN A 54 -6.06 -20.98 3.27
N SER A 55 -5.73 -20.10 2.35
CA SER A 55 -4.34 -19.77 2.05
C SER A 55 -3.71 -19.01 3.23
N ASN A 56 -2.46 -19.37 3.55
CA ASN A 56 -1.63 -18.65 4.52
C ASN A 56 -0.80 -17.53 3.86
N ALA A 57 -1.19 -17.08 2.68
CA ALA A 57 -0.51 -16.04 1.94
C ALA A 57 -1.06 -14.65 2.31
N VAL A 58 -0.18 -13.71 2.60
CA VAL A 58 -0.57 -12.30 2.74
C VAL A 58 -1.01 -11.77 1.38
N CYS A 59 -2.17 -11.12 1.35
CA CYS A 59 -2.74 -10.53 0.14
C CYS A 59 -3.40 -9.17 0.41
N ASP A 60 -3.82 -8.51 -0.66
CA ASP A 60 -4.62 -7.28 -0.56
C ASP A 60 -6.04 -7.61 -0.06
N GLU A 61 -6.63 -6.70 0.72
CA GLU A 61 -7.94 -6.86 1.33
C GLU A 61 -9.06 -7.12 0.30
N ASN A 62 -8.94 -6.53 -0.88
CA ASN A 62 -9.90 -6.67 -1.98
C ASN A 62 -9.65 -7.90 -2.86
N THR A 63 -8.82 -8.86 -2.43
CA THR A 63 -8.54 -10.07 -3.19
C THR A 63 -9.80 -10.95 -3.23
N PRO A 64 -10.32 -11.30 -4.42
CA PRO A 64 -11.51 -12.13 -4.51
C PRO A 64 -11.26 -13.53 -3.98
N GLU A 65 -12.24 -14.10 -3.28
CA GLU A 65 -12.24 -15.52 -2.94
C GLU A 65 -12.58 -16.37 -4.17
N PHE A 66 -11.92 -17.52 -4.29
CA PHE A 66 -12.17 -18.49 -5.34
C PHE A 66 -11.86 -19.91 -4.88
N SER A 67 -12.55 -20.87 -5.51
CA SER A 67 -12.29 -22.29 -5.37
C SER A 67 -11.23 -22.77 -6.36
N ALA A 68 -10.70 -23.98 -6.17
CA ALA A 68 -9.78 -24.62 -7.12
C ALA A 68 -10.37 -24.74 -8.53
N SER A 69 -11.67 -25.08 -8.63
CA SER A 69 -12.35 -25.19 -9.92
C SER A 69 -12.45 -23.84 -10.64
N GLU A 70 -12.74 -22.76 -9.90
CA GLU A 70 -12.77 -21.41 -10.48
C GLU A 70 -11.38 -20.98 -10.92
N TRP A 71 -10.35 -21.19 -10.09
CA TRP A 71 -8.96 -20.89 -10.43
C TRP A 71 -8.54 -21.54 -11.74
N ASN A 72 -8.78 -22.83 -11.88
CA ASN A 72 -8.41 -23.60 -13.06
C ASN A 72 -9.19 -23.21 -14.34
N ASN A 73 -10.34 -22.53 -14.19
CA ASN A 73 -11.14 -21.99 -15.28
C ASN A 73 -10.84 -20.52 -15.61
N PHE A 74 -10.06 -19.82 -14.79
CA PHE A 74 -9.68 -18.44 -15.07
C PHE A 74 -8.72 -18.39 -16.27
N SER A 75 -8.84 -17.34 -17.07
CA SER A 75 -7.85 -17.05 -18.09
C SER A 75 -6.51 -16.69 -17.43
N GLU A 76 -5.41 -16.99 -18.09
CA GLU A 76 -4.05 -16.65 -17.64
C GLU A 76 -3.93 -15.19 -17.19
N LYS A 77 -4.50 -14.25 -17.98
CA LYS A 77 -4.53 -12.81 -17.63
C LYS A 77 -5.26 -12.54 -16.30
N LYS A 78 -6.32 -13.28 -16.01
CA LYS A 78 -7.06 -13.13 -14.75
C LYS A 78 -6.27 -13.71 -13.58
N GLN A 79 -5.65 -14.87 -13.77
CA GLN A 79 -4.76 -15.48 -12.78
C GLN A 79 -3.60 -14.54 -12.42
N GLU A 80 -2.89 -14.00 -13.41
CA GLU A 80 -1.80 -13.04 -13.18
C GLU A 80 -2.26 -11.78 -12.45
N LYS A 81 -3.44 -11.24 -12.79
CA LYS A 81 -4.01 -10.10 -12.05
C LYS A 81 -4.28 -10.43 -10.58
N ILE A 82 -4.77 -11.62 -10.28
CA ILE A 82 -5.00 -12.09 -8.91
C ILE A 82 -3.66 -12.30 -8.19
N LEU A 83 -2.66 -12.90 -8.85
CA LEU A 83 -1.34 -13.13 -8.27
C LEU A 83 -0.63 -11.83 -7.87
N LEU A 84 -0.88 -10.71 -8.56
CA LEU A 84 -0.34 -9.42 -8.15
C LEU A 84 -0.77 -9.02 -6.73
N ASN A 85 -1.95 -9.46 -6.28
CA ASN A 85 -2.42 -9.21 -4.92
C ASN A 85 -1.65 -9.98 -3.84
N TYR A 86 -0.85 -10.97 -4.22
CA TYR A 86 -0.04 -11.80 -3.32
C TYR A 86 1.45 -11.54 -3.43
N ARG A 87 1.93 -11.11 -4.61
CA ARG A 87 3.35 -10.88 -4.87
C ARG A 87 3.94 -9.84 -3.91
N LEU A 88 5.21 -10.01 -3.53
CA LEU A 88 5.93 -9.06 -2.68
C LEU A 88 6.32 -7.79 -3.42
N SER A 89 6.47 -7.82 -4.74
CA SER A 89 6.46 -6.61 -5.56
C SER A 89 5.28 -6.63 -6.52
N PHE A 90 4.52 -5.54 -6.57
CA PHE A 90 3.27 -5.45 -7.30
C PHE A 90 3.07 -4.07 -7.89
N LEU A 91 2.21 -3.97 -8.89
CA LEU A 91 1.84 -2.72 -9.54
C LEU A 91 0.52 -2.23 -8.94
N SER A 92 0.52 -1.02 -8.42
CA SER A 92 -0.68 -0.37 -7.85
C SER A 92 -0.84 1.06 -8.37
N ASP A 93 -2.06 1.55 -8.35
CA ASP A 93 -2.34 2.97 -8.55
C ASP A 93 -2.07 3.70 -7.22
N THR A 94 -1.17 4.68 -7.25
CA THR A 94 -0.72 5.41 -6.07
C THR A 94 -0.70 6.91 -6.37
N TRP A 95 -1.16 7.71 -5.41
CA TRP A 95 -1.02 9.16 -5.48
C TRP A 95 0.44 9.54 -5.34
N VAL A 96 0.94 10.30 -6.30
CA VAL A 96 2.34 10.71 -6.37
C VAL A 96 2.44 12.22 -6.58
N ASN A 97 3.54 12.81 -6.11
CA ASN A 97 3.87 14.20 -6.36
C ASN A 97 4.45 14.33 -7.77
N TRP A 98 3.64 14.64 -8.76
CA TRP A 98 4.08 14.84 -10.14
C TRP A 98 4.56 16.27 -10.35
N CYS A 99 5.75 16.44 -10.89
CA CYS A 99 6.30 17.72 -11.28
C CYS A 99 6.51 17.76 -12.80
N GLU A 100 5.64 18.49 -13.50
CA GLU A 100 5.73 18.59 -14.97
C GLU A 100 7.00 19.31 -15.40
N GLY A 101 7.40 20.37 -14.69
CA GLY A 101 8.62 21.13 -14.99
C GLY A 101 9.91 20.31 -14.88
N LEU A 102 9.93 19.26 -14.07
CA LEU A 102 11.04 18.31 -13.94
C LEU A 102 10.82 17.01 -14.72
N GLY A 103 9.58 16.73 -15.16
CA GLY A 103 9.20 15.52 -15.88
C GLY A 103 9.32 14.24 -15.04
N THR A 104 9.13 14.34 -13.71
CA THR A 104 9.34 13.22 -12.78
C THR A 104 8.42 13.27 -11.57
N VAL A 105 8.31 12.12 -10.90
CA VAL A 105 7.71 12.00 -9.57
C VAL A 105 8.73 12.42 -8.52
N LEU A 106 8.28 13.16 -7.51
CA LEU A 106 9.09 13.64 -6.40
C LEU A 106 8.72 12.94 -5.09
N ALA A 107 9.71 12.69 -4.24
CA ALA A 107 9.49 12.28 -2.87
C ALA A 107 8.84 13.42 -2.05
N ASN A 108 8.18 13.09 -0.94
CA ASN A 108 7.55 14.12 -0.10
C ASN A 108 8.55 15.16 0.41
N ASP A 109 9.77 14.74 0.70
CA ASP A 109 10.85 15.63 1.18
C ASP A 109 11.34 16.64 0.12
N GLU A 110 11.05 16.37 -1.16
CA GLU A 110 11.43 17.24 -2.29
C GLU A 110 10.36 18.28 -2.62
N VAL A 111 9.25 18.28 -1.88
CA VAL A 111 8.12 19.19 -2.10
C VAL A 111 7.91 20.05 -0.85
N LYS A 112 7.94 21.38 -1.03
CA LYS A 112 7.64 22.36 0.03
C LYS A 112 6.61 23.34 -0.49
N ASP A 113 5.54 23.55 0.25
CA ASP A 113 4.47 24.51 -0.09
C ASP A 113 3.92 24.33 -1.53
N GLY A 114 3.80 23.08 -1.98
CA GLY A 114 3.27 22.74 -3.32
C GLY A 114 4.26 22.97 -4.49
N ILE A 115 5.52 23.27 -4.19
CA ILE A 115 6.58 23.46 -5.20
C ILE A 115 7.75 22.52 -4.99
N SER A 116 8.45 22.19 -6.08
CA SER A 116 9.67 21.38 -6.02
C SER A 116 10.83 22.17 -5.41
N GLU A 117 11.58 21.54 -4.48
CA GLU A 117 12.79 22.17 -3.90
C GLU A 117 13.82 22.50 -4.98
N ARG A 118 13.94 21.62 -5.98
CA ARG A 118 14.78 21.85 -7.15
C ARG A 118 14.00 22.54 -8.26
N GLY A 119 14.35 23.76 -8.58
CA GLY A 119 13.80 24.53 -9.70
C GLY A 119 12.53 25.32 -9.38
N GLY A 120 11.87 25.12 -8.24
CA GLY A 120 10.70 25.90 -7.81
C GLY A 120 9.46 25.71 -8.72
N PHE A 121 9.30 24.53 -9.31
CA PHE A 121 8.18 24.24 -10.20
C PHE A 121 6.94 23.77 -9.40
N PRO A 122 5.73 24.07 -9.87
CA PRO A 122 4.50 23.53 -9.28
C PRO A 122 4.49 22.00 -9.27
N VAL A 123 3.94 21.44 -8.18
CA VAL A 123 3.80 19.99 -7.99
C VAL A 123 2.33 19.67 -7.80
N GLU A 124 1.85 18.66 -8.52
CA GLU A 124 0.47 18.20 -8.49
C GLU A 124 0.39 16.78 -7.91
N GLN A 125 -0.68 16.51 -7.16
CA GLN A 125 -1.03 15.12 -6.79
C GLN A 125 -1.64 14.43 -8.00
N LYS A 126 -1.06 13.31 -8.44
CA LYS A 126 -1.52 12.54 -9.59
C LYS A 126 -1.58 11.06 -9.29
N LEU A 127 -2.69 10.43 -9.67
CA LEU A 127 -2.83 8.98 -9.56
C LEU A 127 -2.08 8.31 -10.71
N MET A 128 -1.03 7.56 -10.38
CA MET A 128 -0.18 6.89 -11.37
C MET A 128 0.12 5.45 -10.97
N LYS A 129 0.28 4.58 -11.98
CA LYS A 129 0.75 3.22 -11.73
C LYS A 129 2.20 3.24 -11.29
N GLN A 130 2.43 2.71 -10.08
CA GLN A 130 3.76 2.60 -9.49
C GLN A 130 4.04 1.17 -9.05
N TRP A 131 5.29 0.76 -9.18
CA TRP A 131 5.75 -0.47 -8.55
C TRP A 131 5.89 -0.25 -7.03
N SER A 132 5.26 -1.14 -6.28
CA SER A 132 5.26 -1.11 -4.82
C SER A 132 5.85 -2.41 -4.26
N LEU A 133 6.39 -2.34 -3.06
CA LEU A 133 6.85 -3.50 -2.30
C LEU A 133 5.92 -3.72 -1.11
N ARG A 134 5.50 -4.95 -0.88
CA ARG A 134 4.60 -5.35 0.24
C ARG A 134 5.36 -5.44 1.55
N ILE A 135 5.95 -4.32 1.97
CA ILE A 135 6.76 -4.24 3.21
C ILE A 135 5.93 -4.52 4.46
N THR A 136 4.65 -4.19 4.45
CA THR A 136 3.71 -4.43 5.55
C THR A 136 3.54 -5.90 5.90
N ALA A 137 3.77 -6.83 4.94
CA ALA A 137 3.77 -8.26 5.19
C ALA A 137 4.82 -8.70 6.22
N TYR A 138 5.87 -7.91 6.41
CA TYR A 138 6.95 -8.17 7.37
C TYR A 138 6.80 -7.40 8.68
N ALA A 139 5.77 -6.59 8.84
CA ALA A 139 5.63 -5.67 9.98
C ALA A 139 5.67 -6.41 11.34
N ASP A 140 4.89 -7.48 11.49
CA ASP A 140 4.86 -8.27 12.73
C ASP A 140 6.20 -8.94 13.01
N ARG A 141 6.85 -9.48 11.98
CA ARG A 141 8.19 -10.08 12.09
C ARG A 141 9.26 -9.07 12.46
N LEU A 142 9.18 -7.84 11.89
CA LEU A 142 10.11 -6.77 12.26
C LEU A 142 9.95 -6.36 13.74
N ILE A 143 8.70 -6.24 14.21
CA ILE A 143 8.43 -5.91 15.62
C ILE A 143 8.95 -7.00 16.55
N SER A 144 8.62 -8.27 16.30
CA SER A 144 9.09 -9.39 17.13
C SER A 144 10.61 -9.57 17.08
N GLY A 145 11.22 -9.28 15.94
CA GLY A 145 12.67 -9.32 15.77
C GLY A 145 13.44 -8.32 16.65
N LEU A 146 12.80 -7.22 17.09
CA LEU A 146 13.44 -6.27 17.99
C LEU A 146 13.80 -6.86 19.36
N ASP A 147 13.10 -7.92 19.77
CA ASP A 147 13.41 -8.61 21.04
C ASP A 147 14.69 -9.44 20.97
N THR A 148 15.15 -9.74 19.76
CA THR A 148 16.35 -10.57 19.52
C THR A 148 17.63 -9.76 19.33
N VAL A 149 17.53 -8.43 19.18
CA VAL A 149 18.70 -7.55 18.93
C VAL A 149 19.13 -6.85 20.22
N ASP A 150 20.43 -6.71 20.40
CA ASP A 150 21.03 -5.99 21.53
C ASP A 150 21.11 -4.48 21.21
N TRP A 151 19.94 -3.86 21.15
CA TRP A 151 19.79 -2.41 20.94
C TRP A 151 19.25 -1.74 22.20
N SER A 152 19.55 -0.44 22.36
CA SER A 152 18.96 0.34 23.45
C SER A 152 17.43 0.42 23.30
N GLU A 153 16.71 0.50 24.41
CA GLU A 153 15.24 0.60 24.41
C GLU A 153 14.74 1.81 23.60
N SER A 154 15.45 2.94 23.62
CA SER A 154 15.09 4.12 22.86
C SER A 154 15.09 3.87 21.33
N ILE A 155 16.06 3.10 20.84
CA ILE A 155 16.11 2.72 19.41
C ILE A 155 14.97 1.75 19.09
N LYS A 156 14.71 0.76 19.95
CA LYS A 156 13.60 -0.18 19.77
C LYS A 156 12.26 0.53 19.73
N GLU A 157 12.02 1.50 20.61
CA GLU A 157 10.79 2.30 20.60
C GLU A 157 10.64 3.15 19.34
N ILE A 158 11.72 3.75 18.85
CA ILE A 158 11.68 4.48 17.56
C ILE A 158 11.26 3.54 16.43
N GLN A 159 11.79 2.31 16.37
CA GLN A 159 11.44 1.34 15.35
C GLN A 159 9.99 0.86 15.49
N LYS A 160 9.50 0.57 16.69
CA LYS A 160 8.10 0.22 16.95
C LYS A 160 7.14 1.32 16.53
N ASN A 161 7.46 2.57 16.87
CA ASN A 161 6.67 3.73 16.49
C ASN A 161 6.66 3.96 14.98
N TRP A 162 7.78 3.72 14.29
CA TRP A 162 7.87 3.80 12.83
C TRP A 162 7.01 2.75 12.13
N ILE A 163 7.03 1.51 12.61
CA ILE A 163 6.19 0.43 12.07
C ILE A 163 4.72 0.71 12.34
N GLY A 164 4.40 1.33 13.49
CA GLY A 164 3.09 1.90 13.78
C GLY A 164 1.98 0.85 13.89
N LYS A 165 2.22 -0.30 14.53
CA LYS A 165 1.17 -1.32 14.73
C LYS A 165 0.02 -0.74 15.54
N SER A 166 -1.13 -0.56 14.89
CA SER A 166 -2.34 -0.05 15.49
C SER A 166 -3.39 -1.16 15.63
N LYS A 167 -4.12 -1.16 16.74
CA LYS A 167 -5.26 -2.05 16.98
C LYS A 167 -6.50 -1.20 17.19
N GLY A 168 -7.57 -1.54 16.49
CA GLY A 168 -8.81 -0.80 16.57
C GLY A 168 -9.97 -1.58 15.96
N ALA A 169 -11.03 -0.88 15.63
CA ALA A 169 -12.21 -1.42 14.97
C ALA A 169 -12.59 -0.58 13.76
N SER A 170 -12.95 -1.23 12.68
CA SER A 170 -13.65 -0.59 11.56
C SER A 170 -15.14 -0.51 11.89
N VAL A 171 -15.72 0.67 11.69
CA VAL A 171 -17.13 0.94 11.89
C VAL A 171 -17.71 1.52 10.62
N SER A 172 -18.78 0.91 10.14
CA SER A 172 -19.48 1.31 8.93
C SER A 172 -20.73 2.10 9.26
N PHE A 173 -20.77 3.37 8.88
CA PHE A 173 -21.94 4.23 9.01
C PHE A 173 -22.76 4.21 7.73
N LYS A 174 -24.07 3.96 7.85
CA LYS A 174 -24.96 4.05 6.70
C LYS A 174 -25.32 5.52 6.46
N VAL A 175 -25.25 5.95 5.21
CA VAL A 175 -25.71 7.28 4.80
C VAL A 175 -27.24 7.26 4.70
N GLU A 176 -27.93 8.24 5.31
CA GLU A 176 -29.38 8.34 5.27
C GLU A 176 -29.85 8.57 3.83
N ASN A 177 -30.92 7.87 3.44
CA ASN A 177 -31.51 7.92 2.09
C ASN A 177 -30.57 7.49 0.95
N SER A 178 -29.51 6.73 1.25
CA SER A 178 -28.57 6.17 0.28
C SER A 178 -28.22 4.72 0.62
N GLU A 179 -27.74 3.98 -0.36
CA GLU A 179 -27.11 2.67 -0.13
C GLU A 179 -25.63 2.78 0.23
N ASP A 180 -25.09 4.01 0.20
CA ASP A 180 -23.69 4.26 0.50
C ASP A 180 -23.37 4.08 1.98
N ARG A 181 -22.13 3.71 2.23
CA ARG A 181 -21.58 3.56 3.58
C ARG A 181 -20.25 4.30 3.67
N ILE A 182 -20.02 4.89 4.83
CA ILE A 182 -18.74 5.50 5.18
C ILE A 182 -18.10 4.59 6.22
N GLU A 183 -16.97 4.01 5.87
CA GLU A 183 -16.19 3.17 6.78
C GLU A 183 -15.10 4.02 7.44
N VAL A 184 -15.01 3.91 8.75
CA VAL A 184 -13.98 4.59 9.55
C VAL A 184 -13.26 3.59 10.44
N PHE A 185 -11.96 3.74 10.57
CA PHE A 185 -11.16 2.99 11.54
C PHE A 185 -10.92 3.84 12.78
N THR A 186 -11.12 3.26 13.96
CA THR A 186 -10.83 3.92 15.24
C THR A 186 -10.04 3.03 16.17
N THR A 187 -9.05 3.58 16.85
CA THR A 187 -8.34 2.92 17.96
C THR A 187 -9.09 3.04 19.29
N ARG A 188 -10.15 3.84 19.33
CA ARG A 188 -10.98 4.10 20.52
C ARG A 188 -12.46 3.79 20.23
N PRO A 189 -12.81 2.52 20.00
CA PRO A 189 -14.21 2.14 19.73
C PRO A 189 -15.15 2.44 20.90
N ASP A 190 -14.62 2.55 22.11
CA ASP A 190 -15.35 2.94 23.32
C ASP A 190 -15.94 4.37 23.23
N THR A 191 -15.41 5.23 22.41
CA THR A 191 -15.86 6.63 22.25
C THR A 191 -16.91 6.80 21.15
N ILE A 192 -17.24 5.75 20.38
CA ILE A 192 -18.13 5.83 19.22
C ILE A 192 -19.52 6.38 19.54
N PHE A 193 -20.00 6.13 20.75
CA PHE A 193 -21.32 6.60 21.22
C PHE A 193 -21.41 8.12 21.39
N GLY A 194 -20.27 8.82 21.39
CA GLY A 194 -20.21 10.29 21.44
C GLY A 194 -20.13 10.96 20.06
N VAL A 195 -20.10 10.19 18.96
CA VAL A 195 -20.03 10.72 17.61
C VAL A 195 -21.36 11.37 17.23
N ASN A 196 -21.31 12.65 16.85
CA ASN A 196 -22.46 13.43 16.44
C ASN A 196 -22.28 14.14 15.09
N PHE A 197 -21.12 14.06 14.49
CA PHE A 197 -20.84 14.53 13.12
C PHE A 197 -19.72 13.69 12.50
N MET A 198 -19.60 13.77 11.18
CA MET A 198 -18.54 13.13 10.41
C MET A 198 -17.97 14.11 9.38
N VAL A 199 -16.66 14.06 9.19
CA VAL A 199 -15.95 14.89 8.20
C VAL A 199 -15.30 13.96 7.19
N LEU A 200 -15.47 14.28 5.90
CA LEU A 200 -14.76 13.62 4.80
C LEU A 200 -13.63 14.51 4.33
N SER A 201 -12.53 13.91 3.87
CA SER A 201 -11.49 14.68 3.18
C SER A 201 -12.02 15.20 1.84
N PRO A 202 -11.53 16.35 1.36
CA PRO A 202 -11.96 16.91 0.08
C PRO A 202 -11.86 15.92 -1.10
N GLU A 203 -10.84 15.08 -1.10
CA GLU A 203 -10.53 14.11 -2.15
C GLU A 203 -11.34 12.80 -2.05
N HIS A 204 -12.19 12.66 -1.02
CA HIS A 204 -12.95 11.45 -0.82
C HIS A 204 -14.02 11.27 -1.92
N GLU A 205 -14.09 10.09 -2.52
CA GLU A 205 -14.98 9.76 -3.65
C GLU A 205 -16.48 10.03 -3.39
N LEU A 206 -16.91 10.01 -2.14
CA LEU A 206 -18.29 10.30 -1.76
C LEU A 206 -18.58 11.81 -1.63
N VAL A 207 -17.61 12.70 -1.67
CA VAL A 207 -17.83 14.14 -1.50
C VAL A 207 -18.75 14.65 -2.60
N GLU A 208 -18.43 14.41 -3.86
CA GLU A 208 -19.25 14.83 -4.98
C GLU A 208 -20.67 14.22 -4.93
N LYS A 209 -20.78 12.94 -4.57
CA LYS A 209 -22.02 12.18 -4.55
C LYS A 209 -22.96 12.61 -3.42
N LEU A 210 -22.42 12.96 -2.25
CA LEU A 210 -23.20 13.33 -1.07
C LEU A 210 -23.46 14.84 -0.96
N THR A 211 -22.79 15.65 -1.78
CA THR A 211 -22.98 17.10 -1.79
C THR A 211 -24.39 17.45 -2.30
N THR A 212 -25.14 18.18 -1.47
CA THR A 212 -26.47 18.66 -1.82
C THR A 212 -26.40 19.80 -2.85
N SER A 213 -27.49 19.99 -3.61
CA SER A 213 -27.55 21.05 -4.62
C SER A 213 -27.27 22.45 -4.06
N ASP A 214 -27.70 22.69 -2.82
CA ASP A 214 -27.54 24.01 -2.15
C ASP A 214 -26.09 24.27 -1.70
N GLN A 215 -25.30 23.22 -1.47
CA GLN A 215 -23.92 23.32 -1.03
C GLN A 215 -22.90 23.12 -2.16
N LYS A 216 -23.38 22.81 -3.37
CA LYS A 216 -22.52 22.39 -4.47
C LYS A 216 -21.46 23.42 -4.82
N VAL A 217 -21.83 24.69 -4.92
CA VAL A 217 -20.91 25.77 -5.31
C VAL A 217 -19.81 25.96 -4.24
N ASP A 218 -20.20 25.91 -2.96
CA ASP A 218 -19.26 26.11 -1.85
C ASP A 218 -18.28 24.96 -1.75
N VAL A 219 -18.75 23.71 -1.92
CA VAL A 219 -17.91 22.50 -1.91
C VAL A 219 -16.97 22.49 -3.12
N GLU A 220 -17.46 22.76 -4.34
CA GLU A 220 -16.63 22.81 -5.56
C GLU A 220 -15.56 23.92 -5.51
N THR A 221 -15.81 24.99 -4.74
CA THR A 221 -14.82 26.05 -4.56
C THR A 221 -13.75 25.67 -3.53
N TYR A 222 -14.11 24.79 -2.57
CA TYR A 222 -13.20 24.34 -1.50
C TYR A 222 -12.34 23.18 -1.94
N VAL A 223 -12.86 22.24 -2.76
CA VAL A 223 -12.15 21.07 -3.29
C VAL A 223 -11.25 21.48 -4.45
#